data_cb90b0ea34a44135e4b903d748db14b2
#
_entry.id   cb90b0ea34a44135e4b903d748db14b2
#
_cell.length_a   1.000
_cell.length_b   1.000
_cell.length_c   1.000
_cell.angle_alpha   90.00
_cell.angle_beta   90.00
_cell.angle_gamma   90.00
#
_symmetry.space_group_name_H-M   'P 1'
#
loop_
_entity.id
_entity.type
_entity.pdbx_description
1 polymer ?
#
loop_
_entity_poly.entity_id
_entity_poly.type
_entity_poly.pdbx_seq_one_letter_code
_entity_poly.pdbx_strand_id
1 'polypeptide(L)'
;MKKILFVTFVALFAVSSATFARGGSESERKAVEAIVDAYIKTINDGDLELVDKIWSHDELASFIGPQGRFSGYEEVRDKLVMSFKNGYAKRNLRKDELIIVIEGKSAWAEFTWTFDSVGKDGTERTSRGRETQIFRKEKDGWKLMHIHYSGIRSNN
;
A
#
# COMPACT_ATOMS: atom_id res chain seq x y z
N MET A 1 -66.11 -3.36 5.87
CA MET A 1 -64.84 -3.51 6.60
C MET A 1 -63.71 -3.39 5.56
N LYS A 2 -63.02 -2.22 5.48
CA LYS A 2 -61.89 -1.98 4.54
C LYS A 2 -60.57 -2.36 5.27
N LYS A 3 -59.88 -3.35 4.71
CA LYS A 3 -58.54 -3.74 5.19
C LYS A 3 -57.48 -2.78 4.61
N ILE A 4 -56.83 -2.01 5.45
CA ILE A 4 -55.70 -1.15 5.12
C ILE A 4 -54.43 -1.98 5.17
N LEU A 5 -53.79 -2.14 4.02
CA LEU A 5 -52.50 -2.84 3.88
C LEU A 5 -51.38 -1.80 4.14
N PHE A 6 -50.68 -1.92 5.26
CA PHE A 6 -49.49 -1.14 5.56
C PHE A 6 -48.29 -1.79 4.81
N VAL A 7 -47.78 -1.11 3.80
CA VAL A 7 -46.54 -1.47 3.15
C VAL A 7 -45.41 -0.72 3.86
N THR A 8 -44.61 -1.45 4.63
CA THR A 8 -43.43 -0.92 5.31
C THR A 8 -42.28 -0.87 4.30
N PHE A 9 -41.87 0.33 3.90
CA PHE A 9 -40.73 0.56 3.04
C PHE A 9 -39.46 0.52 3.89
N VAL A 10 -38.70 -0.57 3.83
CA VAL A 10 -37.38 -0.64 4.45
C VAL A 10 -36.37 0.02 3.49
N ALA A 11 -35.96 1.23 3.84
CA ALA A 11 -34.89 1.91 3.15
C ALA A 11 -33.54 1.29 3.59
N LEU A 12 -32.93 0.52 2.70
CA LEU A 12 -31.55 0.04 2.87
C LEU A 12 -30.60 1.23 2.69
N PHE A 13 -30.10 1.80 3.78
CA PHE A 13 -28.98 2.74 3.74
C PHE A 13 -27.69 1.94 3.44
N ALA A 14 -27.23 1.96 2.21
CA ALA A 14 -25.88 1.56 1.85
C ALA A 14 -24.92 2.64 2.41
N VAL A 15 -24.22 2.31 3.50
CA VAL A 15 -23.10 3.12 3.99
C VAL A 15 -21.97 2.98 3.00
N SER A 16 -21.89 3.89 2.05
CA SER A 16 -20.74 4.04 1.16
C SER A 16 -19.61 4.64 1.99
N SER A 17 -18.58 3.85 2.28
CA SER A 17 -17.31 4.36 2.80
C SER A 17 -16.73 5.31 1.75
N ALA A 18 -16.77 6.60 2.03
CA ALA A 18 -16.26 7.65 1.16
C ALA A 18 -14.73 7.54 1.10
N THR A 19 -14.23 6.89 0.07
CA THR A 19 -12.81 7.00 -0.31
C THR A 19 -12.60 8.40 -0.86
N PHE A 20 -11.86 9.25 -0.17
CA PHE A 20 -11.50 10.57 -0.66
C PHE A 20 -10.52 10.41 -1.82
N ALA A 21 -11.00 10.53 -3.05
CA ALA A 21 -10.18 10.47 -4.24
C ALA A 21 -10.33 11.77 -5.03
N ARG A 22 -9.22 12.45 -5.31
CA ARG A 22 -9.15 13.58 -6.23
C ARG A 22 -8.41 13.18 -7.51
N GLY A 23 -8.99 13.48 -8.67
CA GLY A 23 -8.40 13.27 -9.98
C GLY A 23 -8.42 11.82 -10.47
N GLY A 24 -8.17 11.64 -11.77
CA GLY A 24 -8.15 10.33 -12.43
C GLY A 24 -9.51 9.63 -12.54
N SER A 25 -9.57 8.59 -13.37
CA SER A 25 -10.73 7.72 -13.49
C SER A 25 -10.77 6.68 -12.38
N GLU A 26 -11.92 6.08 -12.13
CA GLU A 26 -12.06 4.96 -11.18
C GLU A 26 -11.17 3.78 -11.56
N SER A 27 -11.00 3.51 -12.86
CA SER A 27 -10.11 2.45 -13.34
C SER A 27 -8.63 2.74 -13.04
N GLU A 28 -8.20 4.00 -13.12
CA GLU A 28 -6.85 4.40 -12.78
C GLU A 28 -6.59 4.28 -11.27
N ARG A 29 -7.57 4.68 -10.45
CA ARG A 29 -7.45 4.50 -8.99
C ARG A 29 -7.31 3.04 -8.61
N LYS A 30 -8.13 2.16 -9.18
CA LYS A 30 -8.02 0.70 -8.96
C LYS A 30 -6.68 0.16 -9.42
N ALA A 31 -6.13 0.67 -10.51
CA ALA A 31 -4.82 0.27 -10.99
C ALA A 31 -3.69 0.69 -10.02
N VAL A 32 -3.74 1.90 -9.46
CA VAL A 32 -2.77 2.34 -8.44
C VAL A 32 -2.96 1.56 -7.14
N GLU A 33 -4.19 1.35 -6.68
CA GLU A 33 -4.49 0.55 -5.50
C GLU A 33 -3.95 -0.89 -5.63
N ALA A 34 -4.11 -1.49 -6.80
CA ALA A 34 -3.58 -2.83 -7.07
C ALA A 34 -2.05 -2.90 -6.94
N ILE A 35 -1.32 -1.81 -7.25
CA ILE A 35 0.13 -1.74 -7.02
C ILE A 35 0.45 -1.62 -5.54
N VAL A 36 -0.32 -0.84 -4.77
CA VAL A 36 -0.17 -0.77 -3.30
C VAL A 36 -0.35 -2.16 -2.69
N ASP A 37 -1.38 -2.90 -3.10
CA ASP A 37 -1.65 -4.26 -2.61
C ASP A 37 -0.54 -5.24 -3.02
N ALA A 38 -0.07 -5.13 -4.27
CA ALA A 38 1.04 -5.92 -4.75
C ALA A 38 2.34 -5.63 -4.00
N TYR A 39 2.63 -4.36 -3.67
CA TYR A 39 3.76 -4.00 -2.83
C TYR A 39 3.68 -4.65 -1.45
N ILE A 40 2.52 -4.56 -0.77
CA ILE A 40 2.30 -5.22 0.53
C ILE A 40 2.57 -6.73 0.41
N LYS A 41 2.10 -7.35 -0.68
CA LYS A 41 2.36 -8.76 -0.95
C LYS A 41 3.86 -9.06 -1.13
N THR A 42 4.63 -8.20 -1.81
CA THR A 42 6.09 -8.39 -1.95
C THR A 42 6.79 -8.41 -0.61
N ILE A 43 6.38 -7.55 0.34
CA ILE A 43 6.94 -7.52 1.69
C ILE A 43 6.56 -8.78 2.48
N ASN A 44 5.31 -9.21 2.40
CA ASN A 44 4.81 -10.37 3.14
C ASN A 44 5.41 -11.69 2.64
N ASP A 45 5.48 -11.87 1.33
CA ASP A 45 5.88 -13.14 0.71
C ASP A 45 7.36 -13.17 0.31
N GLY A 46 8.00 -12.01 0.15
CA GLY A 46 9.36 -11.90 -0.40
C GLY A 46 9.41 -12.24 -1.90
N ASP A 47 8.37 -11.84 -2.65
CA ASP A 47 8.17 -12.15 -4.07
C ASP A 47 8.93 -11.14 -4.94
N LEU A 48 10.12 -11.51 -5.40
CA LEU A 48 10.98 -10.67 -6.24
C LEU A 48 10.45 -10.51 -7.66
N GLU A 49 9.74 -11.49 -8.20
CA GLU A 49 9.15 -11.37 -9.54
C GLU A 49 8.02 -10.33 -9.55
N LEU A 50 7.29 -10.24 -8.45
CA LEU A 50 6.27 -9.21 -8.29
C LEU A 50 6.90 -7.82 -8.10
N VAL A 51 8.04 -7.71 -7.43
CA VAL A 51 8.81 -6.45 -7.35
C VAL A 51 9.16 -5.96 -8.74
N ASP A 52 9.71 -6.84 -9.60
CA ASP A 52 10.10 -6.52 -10.98
C ASP A 52 8.91 -5.97 -11.81
N LYS A 53 7.71 -6.41 -11.51
CA LYS A 53 6.49 -6.00 -12.23
C LYS A 53 5.94 -4.64 -11.79
N ILE A 54 6.02 -4.33 -10.50
CA ILE A 54 5.36 -3.14 -9.92
C ILE A 54 6.26 -1.91 -9.82
N TRP A 55 7.57 -2.09 -9.67
CA TRP A 55 8.51 -0.97 -9.61
C TRP A 55 8.91 -0.47 -11.00
N SER A 56 9.17 0.83 -11.09
CA SER A 56 9.87 1.40 -12.24
C SER A 56 11.34 0.98 -12.20
N HIS A 57 11.89 0.56 -13.35
CA HIS A 57 13.31 0.21 -13.48
C HIS A 57 14.19 1.45 -13.71
N ASP A 58 13.72 2.59 -13.28
CA ASP A 58 14.41 3.87 -13.39
C ASP A 58 15.49 4.01 -12.30
N GLU A 59 16.61 4.66 -12.63
CA GLU A 59 17.66 5.00 -11.66
C GLU A 59 17.20 5.96 -10.55
N LEU A 60 16.09 6.69 -10.80
CA LEU A 60 15.46 7.58 -9.84
C LEU A 60 14.47 6.88 -8.90
N ALA A 61 14.17 5.60 -9.14
CA ALA A 61 13.38 4.83 -8.20
C ALA A 61 14.05 4.85 -6.82
N SER A 62 13.30 5.00 -5.75
CA SER A 62 13.91 5.15 -4.42
C SER A 62 12.98 4.75 -3.29
N PHE A 63 13.61 4.40 -2.17
CA PHE A 63 12.95 4.10 -0.92
C PHE A 63 13.62 4.84 0.22
N ILE A 64 12.85 5.41 1.13
CA ILE A 64 13.32 6.03 2.37
C ILE A 64 12.59 5.38 3.55
N GLY A 65 13.35 4.91 4.50
CA GLY A 65 12.85 4.32 5.75
C GLY A 65 13.86 4.47 6.90
N PRO A 66 13.61 3.84 8.05
CA PRO A 66 14.48 3.94 9.22
C PRO A 66 15.92 3.47 8.97
N GLN A 67 16.12 2.57 8.02
CA GLN A 67 17.45 2.05 7.65
C GLN A 67 18.23 3.02 6.75
N GLY A 68 17.60 4.11 6.28
CA GLY A 68 18.19 5.07 5.38
C GLY A 68 17.49 5.13 4.02
N ARG A 69 18.25 5.50 2.99
CA ARG A 69 17.77 5.63 1.61
C ARG A 69 18.39 4.54 0.75
N PHE A 70 17.56 3.92 -0.08
CA PHE A 70 17.96 3.11 -1.23
C PHE A 70 17.64 3.88 -2.51
N SER A 71 18.55 3.87 -3.48
CA SER A 71 18.43 4.63 -4.73
C SER A 71 18.70 3.76 -5.94
N GLY A 72 17.85 3.90 -6.95
CA GLY A 72 17.83 3.02 -8.11
C GLY A 72 17.06 1.72 -7.86
N TYR A 73 16.47 1.20 -8.95
CA TYR A 73 15.65 -0.02 -8.90
C TYR A 73 16.39 -1.22 -8.30
N GLU A 74 17.62 -1.47 -8.74
CA GLU A 74 18.42 -2.63 -8.28
C GLU A 74 18.66 -2.59 -6.76
N GLU A 75 18.99 -1.41 -6.24
CA GLU A 75 19.23 -1.26 -4.81
C GLU A 75 17.95 -1.44 -3.99
N VAL A 76 16.81 -0.90 -4.46
CA VAL A 76 15.50 -1.08 -3.83
C VAL A 76 15.11 -2.57 -3.82
N ARG A 77 15.25 -3.25 -4.96
CA ARG A 77 14.94 -4.67 -5.10
C ARG A 77 15.75 -5.52 -4.13
N ASP A 78 17.06 -5.38 -4.18
CA ASP A 78 17.96 -6.29 -3.48
C ASP A 78 18.11 -5.98 -1.98
N LYS A 79 17.99 -4.70 -1.60
CA LYS A 79 18.15 -4.31 -0.19
C LYS A 79 16.82 -4.25 0.57
N LEU A 80 15.75 -3.69 -0.04
CA LEU A 80 14.47 -3.55 0.67
C LEU A 80 13.78 -4.91 0.86
N VAL A 81 13.41 -5.57 -0.24
CA VAL A 81 12.60 -6.80 -0.15
C VAL A 81 13.39 -7.92 0.51
N MET A 82 14.68 -8.06 0.18
CA MET A 82 15.53 -9.07 0.80
C MET A 82 15.78 -8.80 2.27
N SER A 83 15.81 -7.56 2.73
CA SER A 83 15.93 -7.25 4.17
C SER A 83 14.73 -7.77 4.96
N PHE A 84 13.52 -7.58 4.45
CA PHE A 84 12.31 -8.13 5.06
C PHE A 84 12.30 -9.67 5.00
N LYS A 85 12.62 -10.25 3.86
CA LYS A 85 12.68 -11.71 3.68
C LYS A 85 13.68 -12.36 4.64
N ASN A 86 14.83 -11.75 4.84
CA ASN A 86 15.90 -12.30 5.66
C ASN A 86 15.80 -11.91 7.14
N GLY A 87 15.11 -10.82 7.47
CA GLY A 87 15.02 -10.27 8.83
C GLY A 87 14.00 -10.98 9.73
N TYR A 88 12.98 -11.59 9.16
CA TYR A 88 11.85 -12.10 9.91
C TYR A 88 11.51 -13.55 9.55
N ALA A 89 11.03 -14.31 10.54
CA ALA A 89 10.46 -15.65 10.34
C ALA A 89 9.01 -15.57 9.82
N LYS A 90 8.24 -14.58 10.31
CA LYS A 90 6.89 -14.29 9.83
C LYS A 90 6.69 -12.80 9.65
N ARG A 91 5.86 -12.42 8.66
CA ARG A 91 5.55 -11.04 8.30
C ARG A 91 4.08 -10.92 7.94
N ASN A 92 3.45 -9.85 8.38
CA ASN A 92 2.09 -9.51 8.00
C ASN A 92 1.94 -7.98 8.01
N LEU A 93 2.30 -7.36 6.89
CA LEU A 93 2.05 -5.96 6.60
C LEU A 93 0.62 -5.81 6.11
N ARG A 94 -0.12 -4.87 6.69
CA ARG A 94 -1.47 -4.50 6.29
C ARG A 94 -1.57 -2.99 6.15
N LYS A 95 -2.30 -2.52 5.15
CA LYS A 95 -2.76 -1.13 5.08
C LYS A 95 -4.06 -1.01 5.87
N ASP A 96 -4.24 0.12 6.56
CA ASP A 96 -5.47 0.40 7.30
C ASP A 96 -6.31 1.45 6.54
N GLU A 97 -5.80 2.66 6.35
CA GLU A 97 -6.46 3.73 5.61
C GLU A 97 -5.68 4.00 4.33
N LEU A 98 -6.38 4.26 3.23
CA LEU A 98 -5.77 4.51 1.93
C LEU A 98 -6.41 5.73 1.26
N ILE A 99 -5.57 6.70 0.91
CA ILE A 99 -5.92 7.85 0.08
C ILE A 99 -5.10 7.76 -1.21
N ILE A 100 -5.74 7.91 -2.36
CA ILE A 100 -5.08 7.95 -3.68
C ILE A 100 -5.45 9.24 -4.37
N VAL A 101 -4.44 9.94 -4.87
CA VAL A 101 -4.60 11.13 -5.71
C VAL A 101 -3.86 10.91 -7.02
N ILE A 102 -4.52 11.22 -8.14
CA ILE A 102 -3.99 11.06 -9.49
C ILE A 102 -3.98 12.42 -10.19
N GLU A 103 -2.83 12.77 -10.75
CA GLU A 103 -2.65 14.00 -11.52
C GLU A 103 -1.85 13.71 -12.79
N GLY A 104 -2.58 13.61 -13.91
CA GLY A 104 -2.01 13.30 -15.21
C GLY A 104 -1.31 11.95 -15.25
N LYS A 105 0.01 11.94 -15.40
CA LYS A 105 0.84 10.73 -15.40
C LYS A 105 1.50 10.43 -14.06
N SER A 106 1.17 11.19 -13.04
CA SER A 106 1.68 11.01 -11.67
C SER A 106 0.52 10.66 -10.74
N ALA A 107 0.81 9.88 -9.74
CA ALA A 107 -0.10 9.60 -8.65
C ALA A 107 0.68 9.47 -7.34
N TRP A 108 0.00 9.68 -6.22
CA TRP A 108 0.52 9.29 -4.93
C TRP A 108 -0.56 8.60 -4.11
N ALA A 109 -0.12 7.72 -3.23
CA ALA A 109 -0.94 7.08 -2.23
C ALA A 109 -0.38 7.38 -0.84
N GLU A 110 -1.27 7.60 0.11
CA GLU A 110 -0.96 7.72 1.53
C GLU A 110 -1.80 6.72 2.30
N PHE A 111 -1.17 6.00 3.21
CA PHE A 111 -1.88 5.06 4.08
C PHE A 111 -1.17 4.89 5.43
N THR A 112 -1.95 4.49 6.42
CA THR A 112 -1.42 3.94 7.65
C THR A 112 -1.23 2.44 7.51
N TRP A 113 -0.25 1.90 8.20
CA TRP A 113 0.05 0.48 8.16
C TRP A 113 0.24 -0.10 9.56
N THR A 114 -0.10 -1.37 9.66
CA THR A 114 0.23 -2.24 10.79
C THR A 114 1.10 -3.39 10.29
N PHE A 115 2.20 -3.64 10.98
CA PHE A 115 3.13 -4.72 10.67
C PHE A 115 3.32 -5.64 11.87
N ASP A 116 2.74 -6.84 11.79
CA ASP A 116 2.97 -7.92 12.73
C ASP A 116 4.13 -8.78 12.21
N SER A 117 5.08 -9.05 13.05
CA SER A 117 6.28 -9.79 12.68
C SER A 117 6.73 -10.73 13.79
N VAL A 118 7.38 -11.80 13.37
CA VAL A 118 8.11 -12.70 14.26
C VAL A 118 9.57 -12.69 13.81
N GLY A 119 10.47 -12.29 14.71
CA GLY A 119 11.91 -12.35 14.48
C GLY A 119 12.38 -13.80 14.34
N LYS A 120 13.60 -14.00 13.84
CA LYS A 120 14.21 -15.34 13.77
C LYS A 120 14.50 -15.95 15.14
N ASP A 121 14.58 -15.12 16.15
CA ASP A 121 14.71 -15.49 17.58
C ASP A 121 13.36 -15.82 18.24
N GLY A 122 12.26 -15.78 17.47
CA GLY A 122 10.90 -16.01 17.96
C GLY A 122 10.23 -14.78 18.60
N THR A 123 10.91 -13.63 18.67
CA THR A 123 10.32 -12.42 19.24
C THR A 123 9.18 -11.89 18.37
N GLU A 124 8.00 -11.77 18.95
CA GLU A 124 6.83 -11.18 18.30
C GLU A 124 6.80 -9.66 18.50
N ARG A 125 6.46 -8.94 17.43
CA ARG A 125 6.33 -7.47 17.46
C ARG A 125 5.18 -7.01 16.57
N THR A 126 4.43 -6.01 17.04
CA THR A 126 3.52 -5.20 16.23
C THR A 126 4.06 -3.78 16.17
N SER A 127 4.21 -3.27 14.98
CA SER A 127 4.56 -1.86 14.73
C SER A 127 3.54 -1.20 13.82
N ARG A 128 3.45 0.13 13.88
CA ARG A 128 2.53 0.94 13.08
C ARG A 128 3.27 2.13 12.51
N GLY A 129 2.77 2.63 11.40
CA GLY A 129 3.36 3.79 10.77
C GLY A 129 2.48 4.40 9.68
N ARG A 130 3.11 5.31 8.95
CA ARG A 130 2.54 5.98 7.79
C ARG A 130 3.46 5.76 6.62
N GLU A 131 2.87 5.68 5.45
CA GLU A 131 3.60 5.50 4.20
C GLU A 131 3.03 6.41 3.13
N THR A 132 3.92 6.99 2.34
CA THR A 132 3.61 7.69 1.10
C THR A 132 4.30 6.96 -0.04
N GLN A 133 3.54 6.64 -1.07
CA GLN A 133 4.02 6.04 -2.31
C GLN A 133 3.77 6.99 -3.48
N ILE A 134 4.75 7.13 -4.37
CA ILE A 134 4.64 7.92 -5.60
C ILE A 134 4.71 6.98 -6.79
N PHE A 135 3.80 7.19 -7.75
CA PHE A 135 3.65 6.39 -8.94
C PHE A 135 3.81 7.23 -10.19
N ARG A 136 4.31 6.62 -11.25
CA ARG A 136 4.38 7.17 -12.60
C ARG A 136 3.67 6.25 -13.57
N LYS A 137 2.89 6.83 -14.49
CA LYS A 137 2.25 6.10 -15.57
C LYS A 137 3.25 5.93 -16.71
N GLU A 138 3.67 4.71 -16.95
CA GLU A 138 4.57 4.29 -18.01
C GLU A 138 3.78 3.67 -19.18
N LYS A 139 4.47 3.16 -20.22
CA LYS A 139 3.81 2.58 -21.40
C LYS A 139 2.99 1.33 -21.08
N ASP A 140 3.46 0.54 -20.12
CA ASP A 140 2.88 -0.74 -19.68
C ASP A 140 2.03 -0.61 -18.39
N GLY A 141 1.75 0.61 -17.94
CA GLY A 141 0.87 0.88 -16.80
C GLY A 141 1.51 1.75 -15.73
N TRP A 142 0.88 1.78 -14.57
CA TRP A 142 1.41 2.48 -13.40
C TRP A 142 2.58 1.72 -12.79
N LYS A 143 3.63 2.44 -12.38
CA LYS A 143 4.80 1.90 -11.71
C LYS A 143 5.11 2.68 -10.45
N LEU A 144 5.57 1.98 -9.43
CA LEU A 144 6.03 2.57 -8.18
C LEU A 144 7.40 3.21 -8.38
N MET A 145 7.53 4.49 -8.03
CA MET A 145 8.74 5.28 -8.19
C MET A 145 9.42 5.58 -6.87
N HIS A 146 8.64 5.80 -5.83
CA HIS A 146 9.18 6.20 -4.54
C HIS A 146 8.29 5.73 -3.41
N ILE A 147 8.94 5.34 -2.33
CA ILE A 147 8.30 5.08 -1.04
C ILE A 147 9.05 5.86 0.05
N HIS A 148 8.27 6.51 0.90
CA HIS A 148 8.75 6.99 2.18
C HIS A 148 7.84 6.47 3.29
N TYR A 149 8.41 5.75 4.24
CA TYR A 149 7.67 5.33 5.41
C TYR A 149 8.30 5.80 6.72
N SER A 150 7.45 6.02 7.73
CA SER A 150 7.84 6.41 9.08
C SER A 150 7.05 5.61 10.12
N GLY A 151 7.73 5.20 11.18
CA GLY A 151 7.06 4.60 12.34
C GLY A 151 6.28 5.64 13.15
N ILE A 152 5.17 5.22 13.72
CA ILE A 152 4.45 5.98 14.75
C ILE A 152 4.99 5.50 16.10
N ARG A 153 5.55 6.42 16.89
CA ARG A 153 5.97 6.09 18.26
C ARG A 153 4.73 5.78 19.09
N SER A 154 4.69 4.61 19.71
CA SER A 154 3.75 4.36 20.81
C SER A 154 4.17 5.23 21.99
N ASN A 155 3.33 6.18 22.38
CA ASN A 155 3.50 6.83 23.68
C ASN A 155 3.09 5.79 24.75
N ASN A 156 4.08 5.13 25.30
CA ASN A 156 3.92 4.38 26.55
C ASN A 156 3.99 5.36 27.73
#